data_b16d258df638c484146846808b064c31
#
_entry.id   b16d258df638c484146846808b064c31
#
_cell.length_a   1.000
_cell.length_b   1.000
_cell.length_c   1.000
_cell.angle_alpha   90.00
_cell.angle_beta   90.00
_cell.angle_gamma   90.00
#
_symmetry.space_group_name_H-M   'P 1'
#
loop_
_entity.id
_entity.type
_entity.pdbx_description
1 polymer ?
#
loop_
_entity_poly.entity_id
_entity_poly.type
_entity_poly.pdbx_seq_one_letter_code
_entity_poly.pdbx_strand_id
1 'polypeptide(L)'
;MYKKAQNPVVVTIVMIVLAVALIGGFFLARHIGEKNRETRKSKTEVEKLMELDLDENYPGTAREVLKINNRLMKCYYNEELTDEQIKALAMQNQKLFDEELLKRNPYDVYVGRLKKEIESYKKSKVTIINIGLQELADAETEEKGGYKFCNLLVSYFLKEGNGHKKTNHKYYLREDENGKWKILFWEVTTKTF
;
A
#
# COMPACT_ATOMS: atom_id res chain seq x y z
N MET A 1 -62.20 32.52 -24.07
CA MET A 1 -60.81 32.19 -23.54
C MET A 1 -59.89 33.37 -23.83
N TYR A 2 -59.68 34.28 -22.85
CA TYR A 2 -58.73 35.39 -23.01
C TYR A 2 -57.35 34.98 -22.82
N LYS A 3 -56.48 34.93 -23.89
CA LYS A 3 -55.06 34.84 -23.77
C LYS A 3 -54.52 36.16 -23.24
N LYS A 4 -54.13 36.20 -21.98
CA LYS A 4 -53.42 37.32 -21.36
C LYS A 4 -52.11 37.52 -22.08
N ALA A 5 -51.92 38.57 -22.85
CA ALA A 5 -50.68 38.90 -23.53
C ALA A 5 -49.63 39.14 -22.46
N GLN A 6 -48.61 38.30 -22.42
CA GLN A 6 -47.49 38.50 -21.51
C GLN A 6 -46.67 39.71 -21.97
N ASN A 7 -46.42 40.62 -21.03
CA ASN A 7 -45.68 41.85 -21.29
C ASN A 7 -44.25 41.49 -21.70
N PRO A 8 -43.80 41.82 -22.94
CA PRO A 8 -42.50 41.37 -23.46
C PRO A 8 -41.32 41.78 -22.56
N VAL A 9 -41.45 42.91 -21.85
CA VAL A 9 -40.43 43.39 -20.90
C VAL A 9 -40.31 42.45 -19.70
N VAL A 10 -41.41 41.91 -19.17
CA VAL A 10 -41.41 40.96 -18.04
C VAL A 10 -40.75 39.64 -18.45
N VAL A 11 -41.06 39.17 -19.67
CA VAL A 11 -40.44 37.93 -20.20
C VAL A 11 -38.90 38.08 -20.35
N THR A 12 -38.44 39.24 -20.85
CA THR A 12 -37.00 39.53 -20.99
C THR A 12 -36.31 39.58 -19.62
N ILE A 13 -36.91 40.21 -18.61
CA ILE A 13 -36.35 40.28 -17.26
C ILE A 13 -36.25 38.88 -16.66
N VAL A 14 -37.27 38.03 -16.79
CA VAL A 14 -37.27 36.67 -16.29
C VAL A 14 -36.19 35.82 -16.96
N MET A 15 -36.00 35.99 -18.28
CA MET A 15 -34.91 35.27 -19.01
C MET A 15 -33.54 35.71 -18.56
N ILE A 16 -33.30 36.98 -18.28
CA ILE A 16 -32.05 37.50 -17.77
C ILE A 16 -31.74 36.93 -16.36
N VAL A 17 -32.75 36.93 -15.46
CA VAL A 17 -32.62 36.37 -14.12
C VAL A 17 -32.29 34.86 -14.15
N LEU A 18 -32.97 34.11 -15.04
CA LEU A 18 -32.68 32.70 -15.24
C LEU A 18 -31.27 32.46 -15.78
N ALA A 19 -30.81 33.27 -16.74
CA ALA A 19 -29.44 33.17 -17.28
C ALA A 19 -28.39 33.46 -16.19
N VAL A 20 -28.56 34.46 -15.36
CA VAL A 20 -27.69 34.81 -14.25
C VAL A 20 -27.68 33.68 -13.19
N ALA A 21 -28.85 33.10 -12.88
CA ALA A 21 -28.93 31.97 -11.94
C ALA A 21 -28.25 30.72 -12.46
N LEU A 22 -28.34 30.40 -13.76
CA LEU A 22 -27.65 29.28 -14.37
C LEU A 22 -26.13 29.48 -14.39
N ILE A 23 -25.66 30.69 -14.74
CA ILE A 23 -24.25 31.03 -14.74
C ILE A 23 -23.65 30.97 -13.31
N GLY A 24 -24.39 31.61 -12.35
CA GLY A 24 -23.99 31.58 -10.93
C GLY A 24 -23.97 30.15 -10.35
N GLY A 25 -24.98 29.35 -10.66
CA GLY A 25 -25.07 27.95 -10.26
C GLY A 25 -23.92 27.09 -10.83
N PHE A 26 -23.56 27.33 -12.11
CA PHE A 26 -22.43 26.65 -12.74
C PHE A 26 -21.10 27.00 -12.08
N PHE A 27 -20.85 28.29 -11.78
CA PHE A 27 -19.64 28.72 -11.08
C PHE A 27 -19.57 28.19 -9.63
N LEU A 28 -20.70 28.15 -8.91
CA LEU A 28 -20.77 27.56 -7.57
C LEU A 28 -20.49 26.05 -7.61
N ALA A 29 -21.11 25.33 -8.55
CA ALA A 29 -20.90 23.88 -8.71
C ALA A 29 -19.45 23.57 -9.07
N ARG A 30 -18.83 24.40 -9.92
CA ARG A 30 -17.41 24.25 -10.29
C ARG A 30 -16.49 24.53 -9.10
N HIS A 31 -16.74 25.57 -8.33
CA HIS A 31 -15.95 25.93 -7.14
C HIS A 31 -16.05 24.86 -6.03
N ILE A 32 -17.24 24.29 -5.82
CA ILE A 32 -17.47 23.16 -4.90
C ILE A 32 -16.78 21.90 -5.44
N GLY A 33 -16.82 21.67 -6.76
CA GLY A 33 -16.15 20.54 -7.41
C GLY A 33 -14.62 20.61 -7.34
N GLU A 34 -14.03 21.80 -7.48
CA GLU A 34 -12.59 22.03 -7.34
C GLU A 34 -12.15 21.86 -5.89
N LYS A 35 -12.89 22.42 -4.91
CA LYS A 35 -12.61 22.24 -3.49
C LYS A 35 -12.71 20.78 -3.03
N ASN A 36 -13.63 19.99 -3.58
CA ASN A 36 -13.73 18.56 -3.34
C ASN A 36 -12.69 17.73 -4.08
N ARG A 37 -12.07 18.23 -5.17
CA ARG A 37 -10.94 17.60 -5.85
C ARG A 37 -9.62 17.83 -5.11
N GLU A 38 -9.41 18.99 -4.52
CA GLU A 38 -8.22 19.26 -3.69
C GLU A 38 -8.22 18.42 -2.40
N THR A 39 -9.41 18.12 -1.83
CA THR A 39 -9.55 17.25 -0.65
C THR A 39 -9.43 15.76 -0.98
N ARG A 40 -9.48 15.36 -2.26
CA ARG A 40 -9.20 14.00 -2.75
C ARG A 40 -7.82 13.91 -3.42
N LYS A 41 -6.76 14.42 -2.80
CA LYS A 41 -5.43 13.87 -3.09
C LYS A 41 -5.51 12.39 -2.74
N SER A 42 -5.45 11.52 -3.75
CA SER A 42 -5.40 10.07 -3.49
C SER A 42 -4.18 9.83 -2.61
N LYS A 43 -4.39 9.25 -1.42
CA LYS A 43 -3.31 8.93 -0.49
C LYS A 43 -2.21 8.18 -1.24
N THR A 44 -0.97 8.54 -0.97
CA THR A 44 0.19 7.83 -1.48
C THR A 44 0.21 6.39 -0.95
N GLU A 45 0.97 5.51 -1.56
CA GLU A 45 1.10 4.13 -1.09
C GLU A 45 1.69 4.08 0.33
N VAL A 46 2.64 4.97 0.62
CA VAL A 46 3.23 5.13 1.96
C VAL A 46 2.15 5.48 3.00
N GLU A 47 1.31 6.49 2.72
CA GLU A 47 0.22 6.88 3.63
C GLU A 47 -0.79 5.74 3.84
N LYS A 48 -1.17 5.01 2.78
CA LYS A 48 -2.05 3.85 2.88
C LYS A 48 -1.49 2.76 3.76
N LEU A 49 -0.18 2.47 3.65
CA LEU A 49 0.47 1.45 4.46
C LEU A 49 0.65 1.88 5.92
N MET A 50 0.92 3.16 6.18
CA MET A 50 1.01 3.70 7.54
C MET A 50 -0.35 3.63 8.28
N GLU A 51 -1.45 3.80 7.55
CA GLU A 51 -2.81 3.78 8.09
C GLU A 51 -3.45 2.39 8.10
N LEU A 52 -2.74 1.32 7.68
CA LEU A 52 -3.27 -0.04 7.74
C LEU A 52 -3.59 -0.42 9.18
N ASP A 53 -4.84 -0.79 9.40
CA ASP A 53 -5.29 -1.36 10.67
C ASP A 53 -5.07 -2.88 10.65
N LEU A 54 -3.86 -3.30 11.01
CA LEU A 54 -3.49 -4.71 11.12
C LEU A 54 -3.87 -5.32 12.48
N ASP A 55 -4.42 -4.56 13.39
CA ASP A 55 -4.90 -5.08 14.67
C ASP A 55 -6.30 -5.66 14.49
N GLU A 56 -7.21 -4.90 13.85
CA GLU A 56 -8.59 -5.30 13.57
C GLU A 56 -8.75 -6.06 12.23
N ASN A 57 -8.00 -5.65 11.20
CA ASN A 57 -8.12 -6.15 9.83
C ASN A 57 -6.86 -6.91 9.39
N TYR A 58 -6.48 -7.94 10.15
CA TYR A 58 -5.32 -8.75 9.83
C TYR A 58 -5.57 -9.65 8.60
N PRO A 59 -4.58 -9.81 7.67
CA PRO A 59 -4.75 -10.66 6.50
C PRO A 59 -5.03 -12.12 6.87
N GLY A 60 -6.01 -12.73 6.19
CA GLY A 60 -6.50 -14.06 6.51
C GLY A 60 -5.63 -15.21 6.00
N THR A 61 -4.67 -14.95 5.09
CA THR A 61 -3.81 -15.99 4.50
C THR A 61 -2.35 -15.61 4.50
N ALA A 62 -1.46 -16.61 4.51
CA ALA A 62 -0.01 -16.40 4.39
C ALA A 62 0.36 -15.56 3.15
N ARG A 63 -0.35 -15.78 2.02
CA ARG A 63 -0.11 -15.02 0.79
C ARG A 63 -0.50 -13.54 0.93
N GLU A 64 -1.59 -13.24 1.61
CA GLU A 64 -1.99 -11.85 1.87
C GLU A 64 -1.03 -11.13 2.82
N VAL A 65 -0.50 -11.82 3.82
CA VAL A 65 0.60 -11.31 4.67
C VAL A 65 1.79 -10.91 3.79
N LEU A 66 2.22 -11.77 2.88
CA LEU A 66 3.32 -11.46 1.98
C LEU A 66 2.98 -10.38 0.95
N LYS A 67 1.73 -10.21 0.53
CA LYS A 67 1.32 -9.05 -0.30
C LYS A 67 1.57 -7.73 0.43
N ILE A 68 1.21 -7.65 1.72
CA ILE A 68 1.47 -6.44 2.52
C ILE A 68 2.98 -6.24 2.71
N ASN A 69 3.72 -7.29 3.09
CA ASN A 69 5.17 -7.23 3.22
C ASN A 69 5.83 -6.73 1.91
N ASN A 70 5.41 -7.24 0.76
CA ASN A 70 5.96 -6.84 -0.54
C ASN A 70 5.66 -5.37 -0.89
N ARG A 71 4.50 -4.85 -0.49
CA ARG A 71 4.17 -3.42 -0.63
C ARG A 71 5.09 -2.56 0.24
N LEU A 72 5.35 -2.97 1.48
CA LEU A 72 6.31 -2.31 2.37
C LEU A 72 7.73 -2.34 1.78
N MET A 73 8.18 -3.50 1.30
CA MET A 73 9.48 -3.63 0.63
C MET A 73 9.59 -2.69 -0.57
N LYS A 74 8.53 -2.60 -1.40
CA LYS A 74 8.52 -1.69 -2.54
C LYS A 74 8.65 -0.22 -2.12
N CYS A 75 8.03 0.19 -1.02
CA CYS A 75 8.20 1.54 -0.49
C CYS A 75 9.65 1.79 -0.03
N TYR A 76 10.27 0.85 0.68
CA TYR A 76 11.66 1.00 1.13
C TYR A 76 12.67 1.15 -0.01
N TYR A 77 12.42 0.49 -1.14
CA TYR A 77 13.31 0.57 -2.31
C TYR A 77 13.03 1.76 -3.21
N ASN A 78 11.77 2.20 -3.31
CA ASN A 78 11.34 3.06 -4.41
C ASN A 78 10.97 4.48 -3.99
N GLU A 79 10.62 4.70 -2.69
CA GLU A 79 10.09 5.97 -2.24
C GLU A 79 11.15 6.80 -1.48
N GLU A 80 11.00 8.11 -1.55
CA GLU A 80 11.74 9.02 -0.66
C GLU A 80 11.01 9.09 0.67
N LEU A 81 11.55 8.44 1.69
CA LEU A 81 10.93 8.31 3.00
C LEU A 81 11.58 9.24 4.03
N THR A 82 10.75 9.89 4.85
CA THR A 82 11.21 10.57 6.06
C THR A 82 11.50 9.56 7.18
N ASP A 83 12.22 9.98 8.19
CA ASP A 83 12.51 9.16 9.37
C ASP A 83 11.25 8.65 10.07
N GLU A 84 10.22 9.51 10.16
CA GLU A 84 8.92 9.18 10.74
C GLU A 84 8.19 8.13 9.91
N GLN A 85 8.24 8.26 8.57
CA GLN A 85 7.65 7.27 7.66
C GLN A 85 8.36 5.92 7.75
N ILE A 86 9.70 5.90 7.80
CA ILE A 86 10.46 4.66 7.99
C ILE A 86 10.06 3.97 9.29
N LYS A 87 9.97 4.71 10.41
CA LYS A 87 9.55 4.17 11.70
C LYS A 87 8.13 3.62 11.66
N ALA A 88 7.19 4.35 11.07
CA ALA A 88 5.79 3.93 10.97
C ALA A 88 5.63 2.67 10.09
N LEU A 89 6.28 2.63 8.93
CA LEU A 89 6.28 1.46 8.06
C LEU A 89 6.98 0.26 8.72
N ALA A 90 8.07 0.47 9.47
CA ALA A 90 8.74 -0.57 10.23
C ALA A 90 7.82 -1.17 11.31
N MET A 91 7.03 -0.34 11.99
CA MET A 91 6.03 -0.81 12.97
C MET A 91 4.97 -1.68 12.28
N GLN A 92 4.46 -1.28 11.13
CA GLN A 92 3.50 -2.09 10.36
C GLN A 92 4.14 -3.40 9.89
N ASN A 93 5.41 -3.37 9.47
CA ASN A 93 6.12 -4.58 9.05
C ASN A 93 6.28 -5.56 10.21
N GLN A 94 6.64 -5.09 11.41
CA GLN A 94 6.79 -5.94 12.59
C GLN A 94 5.49 -6.59 13.05
N LYS A 95 4.32 -6.02 12.77
CA LYS A 95 3.02 -6.67 13.01
C LYS A 95 2.85 -7.96 12.19
N LEU A 96 3.56 -8.08 11.07
CA LEU A 96 3.57 -9.28 10.22
C LEU A 96 4.56 -10.35 10.71
N PHE A 97 5.47 -10.03 11.64
CA PHE A 97 6.53 -10.92 12.09
C PHE A 97 6.04 -11.86 13.18
N ASP A 98 6.59 -13.06 13.15
CA ASP A 98 6.46 -14.04 14.21
C ASP A 98 7.23 -13.60 15.47
N GLU A 99 6.82 -14.07 16.62
CA GLU A 99 7.48 -13.74 17.89
C GLU A 99 8.98 -14.05 17.91
N GLU A 100 9.38 -15.15 17.27
CA GLU A 100 10.82 -15.52 17.22
C GLU A 100 11.59 -14.52 16.33
N LEU A 101 10.99 -14.07 15.24
CA LEU A 101 11.58 -13.05 14.39
C LEU A 101 11.65 -11.70 15.12
N LEU A 102 10.60 -11.33 15.86
CA LEU A 102 10.57 -10.11 16.68
C LEU A 102 11.65 -10.13 17.78
N LYS A 103 11.81 -11.25 18.50
CA LYS A 103 12.86 -11.40 19.52
C LYS A 103 14.26 -11.18 18.97
N ARG A 104 14.52 -11.62 17.71
CA ARG A 104 15.79 -11.42 17.02
C ARG A 104 15.95 -10.04 16.41
N ASN A 105 14.86 -9.29 16.30
CA ASN A 105 14.77 -7.98 15.66
C ASN A 105 14.02 -6.98 16.55
N PRO A 106 14.53 -6.61 17.75
CA PRO A 106 13.97 -5.56 18.56
C PRO A 106 13.78 -4.29 17.72
N TYR A 107 12.70 -3.56 17.96
CA TYR A 107 12.25 -2.46 17.10
C TYR A 107 13.35 -1.46 16.75
N ASP A 108 14.09 -0.95 17.74
CA ASP A 108 15.12 0.08 17.49
C ASP A 108 16.28 -0.48 16.64
N VAL A 109 16.67 -1.75 16.87
CA VAL A 109 17.71 -2.44 16.09
C VAL A 109 17.23 -2.65 14.66
N TYR A 110 15.95 -3.05 14.48
CA TYR A 110 15.34 -3.25 13.17
C TYR A 110 15.28 -1.94 12.39
N VAL A 111 14.77 -0.86 12.98
CA VAL A 111 14.71 0.48 12.37
C VAL A 111 16.11 0.96 11.99
N GLY A 112 17.09 0.81 12.87
CA GLY A 112 18.48 1.22 12.59
C GLY A 112 19.11 0.48 11.40
N ARG A 113 18.84 -0.82 11.25
CA ARG A 113 19.27 -1.59 10.06
C ARG A 113 18.52 -1.16 8.82
N LEU A 114 17.20 -1.04 8.91
CA LEU A 114 16.35 -0.66 7.78
C LEU A 114 16.77 0.67 7.17
N LYS A 115 17.08 1.68 8.00
CA LYS A 115 17.60 2.97 7.52
C LYS A 115 18.88 2.82 6.72
N LYS A 116 19.85 2.04 7.22
CA LYS A 116 21.11 1.78 6.50
C LYS A 116 20.89 1.05 5.18
N GLU A 117 19.96 0.11 5.14
CA GLU A 117 19.58 -0.61 3.92
C GLU A 117 18.94 0.34 2.90
N ILE A 118 17.99 1.19 3.31
CA ILE A 118 17.36 2.19 2.44
C ILE A 118 18.42 3.15 1.86
N GLU A 119 19.35 3.64 2.69
CA GLU A 119 20.46 4.48 2.24
C GLU A 119 21.34 3.75 1.21
N SER A 120 21.62 2.45 1.44
CA SER A 120 22.38 1.61 0.51
C SER A 120 21.64 1.45 -0.82
N TYR A 121 20.34 1.19 -0.81
CA TYR A 121 19.53 1.07 -2.03
C TYR A 121 19.55 2.37 -2.84
N LYS A 122 19.38 3.52 -2.17
CA LYS A 122 19.45 4.83 -2.82
C LYS A 122 20.82 5.10 -3.41
N LYS A 123 21.89 4.86 -2.67
CA LYS A 123 23.28 5.03 -3.14
C LYS A 123 23.59 4.18 -4.37
N SER A 124 23.12 2.94 -4.37
CA SER A 124 23.31 1.99 -5.47
C SER A 124 22.26 2.13 -6.58
N LYS A 125 21.29 3.05 -6.43
CA LYS A 125 20.18 3.26 -7.37
C LYS A 125 19.41 1.96 -7.65
N VAL A 126 19.18 1.18 -6.59
CA VAL A 126 18.42 -0.07 -6.66
C VAL A 126 16.95 0.22 -6.44
N THR A 127 16.10 -0.23 -7.36
CA THR A 127 14.64 -0.11 -7.26
C THR A 127 13.97 -1.44 -7.58
N ILE A 128 12.81 -1.70 -6.97
CA ILE A 128 11.97 -2.85 -7.31
C ILE A 128 11.05 -2.45 -8.46
N ILE A 129 11.24 -3.06 -9.64
CA ILE A 129 10.39 -2.82 -10.82
C ILE A 129 9.17 -3.74 -10.84
N ASN A 130 9.31 -4.97 -10.36
CA ASN A 130 8.21 -5.92 -10.25
C ASN A 130 8.44 -6.91 -9.11
N ILE A 131 7.35 -7.48 -8.59
CA ILE A 131 7.38 -8.54 -7.59
C ILE A 131 6.45 -9.66 -8.04
N GLY A 132 6.99 -10.85 -8.22
CA GLY A 132 6.22 -12.08 -8.39
C GLY A 132 6.01 -12.74 -7.03
N LEU A 133 4.80 -13.21 -6.77
CA LEU A 133 4.45 -13.94 -5.55
C LEU A 133 3.74 -15.24 -5.95
N GLN A 134 4.26 -16.35 -5.48
CA GLN A 134 3.70 -17.69 -5.71
C GLN A 134 2.22 -17.75 -5.30
N GLU A 135 1.42 -18.50 -6.05
CA GLU A 135 0.01 -18.72 -5.69
C GLU A 135 -0.10 -19.62 -4.45
N LEU A 136 -1.15 -19.40 -3.65
CA LEU A 136 -1.34 -20.16 -2.40
C LEU A 136 -1.58 -21.65 -2.67
N ALA A 137 -2.20 -21.98 -3.80
CA ALA A 137 -2.44 -23.37 -4.20
C ALA A 137 -1.14 -24.17 -4.44
N ASP A 138 -0.05 -23.46 -4.79
CA ASP A 138 1.27 -24.06 -5.05
C ASP A 138 2.21 -23.95 -3.84
N ALA A 139 1.71 -23.44 -2.69
CA ALA A 139 2.50 -23.27 -1.49
C ALA A 139 2.83 -24.63 -0.84
N GLU A 140 4.04 -24.75 -0.31
CA GLU A 140 4.39 -25.87 0.56
C GLU A 140 3.78 -25.62 1.94
N THR A 141 2.87 -26.49 2.39
CA THR A 141 2.26 -26.44 3.72
C THR A 141 2.65 -27.64 4.55
N GLU A 142 2.89 -27.43 5.83
CA GLU A 142 3.30 -28.49 6.78
C GLU A 142 2.61 -28.23 8.13
N GLU A 143 2.24 -29.31 8.82
CA GLU A 143 1.81 -29.26 10.21
C GLU A 143 2.82 -30.03 11.06
N LYS A 144 3.44 -29.37 12.05
CA LYS A 144 4.49 -29.94 12.88
C LYS A 144 4.46 -29.35 14.28
N GLY A 145 4.49 -30.24 15.28
CA GLY A 145 4.51 -29.79 16.68
C GLY A 145 3.28 -28.99 17.11
N GLY A 146 2.14 -29.19 16.45
CA GLY A 146 0.91 -28.44 16.71
C GLY A 146 0.84 -27.07 16.03
N TYR A 147 1.85 -26.70 15.23
CA TYR A 147 1.89 -25.47 14.44
C TYR A 147 1.68 -25.77 12.95
N LYS A 148 0.97 -24.89 12.27
CA LYS A 148 0.87 -24.90 10.82
C LYS A 148 1.91 -23.96 10.21
N PHE A 149 2.59 -24.45 9.18
CA PHE A 149 3.58 -23.70 8.42
C PHE A 149 3.15 -23.58 6.97
N CYS A 150 3.53 -22.46 6.35
CA CYS A 150 3.31 -22.21 4.93
C CYS A 150 4.57 -21.56 4.34
N ASN A 151 5.09 -22.15 3.27
CA ASN A 151 6.27 -21.63 2.59
C ASN A 151 5.87 -21.14 1.22
N LEU A 152 6.27 -19.91 0.90
CA LEU A 152 5.96 -19.23 -0.36
C LEU A 152 7.20 -18.61 -0.97
N LEU A 153 7.29 -18.65 -2.30
CA LEU A 153 8.35 -18.03 -3.06
C LEU A 153 7.94 -16.62 -3.49
N VAL A 154 8.90 -15.68 -3.37
CA VAL A 154 8.78 -14.31 -3.86
C VAL A 154 9.96 -14.02 -4.78
N SER A 155 9.69 -13.51 -5.98
CA SER A 155 10.70 -13.05 -6.94
C SER A 155 10.69 -11.55 -6.99
N TYR A 156 11.81 -10.91 -6.66
CA TYR A 156 12.01 -9.47 -6.80
C TYR A 156 12.78 -9.21 -8.09
N PHE A 157 12.21 -8.39 -8.97
CA PHE A 157 12.85 -7.90 -10.17
C PHE A 157 13.36 -6.49 -9.88
N LEU A 158 14.68 -6.36 -9.87
CA LEU A 158 15.37 -5.15 -9.47
C LEU A 158 15.98 -4.46 -10.69
N LYS A 159 15.98 -3.13 -10.66
CA LYS A 159 16.82 -2.29 -11.51
C LYS A 159 17.96 -1.76 -10.66
N GLU A 160 19.19 -1.90 -11.12
CA GLU A 160 20.42 -1.42 -10.46
C GLU A 160 21.22 -0.64 -11.51
N GLY A 161 21.17 0.69 -11.43
CA GLY A 161 21.72 1.56 -12.47
C GLY A 161 21.12 1.26 -13.85
N ASN A 162 21.93 0.79 -14.79
CA ASN A 162 21.50 0.37 -16.15
C ASN A 162 21.22 -1.13 -16.26
N GLY A 163 21.47 -1.90 -15.21
CA GLY A 163 21.27 -3.35 -15.17
C GLY A 163 19.95 -3.78 -14.55
N HIS A 164 19.62 -5.06 -14.76
CA HIS A 164 18.47 -5.71 -14.13
C HIS A 164 18.95 -6.97 -13.41
N LYS A 165 18.37 -7.23 -12.26
CA LYS A 165 18.66 -8.41 -11.45
C LYS A 165 17.37 -9.05 -10.96
N LYS A 166 17.29 -10.36 -10.93
CA LYS A 166 16.24 -11.11 -10.25
C LYS A 166 16.83 -11.77 -9.00
N THR A 167 16.13 -11.65 -7.88
CA THR A 167 16.42 -12.41 -6.67
C THR A 167 15.17 -13.11 -6.20
N ASN A 168 15.31 -14.37 -5.78
CA ASN A 168 14.19 -15.14 -5.26
C ASN A 168 14.40 -15.36 -3.77
N HIS A 169 13.32 -15.19 -3.03
CA HIS A 169 13.29 -15.44 -1.59
C HIS A 169 12.24 -16.51 -1.29
N LYS A 170 12.59 -17.44 -0.40
CA LYS A 170 11.63 -18.36 0.19
C LYS A 170 11.28 -17.83 1.57
N TYR A 171 10.00 -17.52 1.76
CA TYR A 171 9.44 -17.09 3.03
C TYR A 171 8.83 -18.27 3.75
N TYR A 172 9.07 -18.33 5.05
CA TYR A 172 8.53 -19.32 5.96
C TYR A 172 7.59 -18.60 6.91
N LEU A 173 6.32 -18.99 6.90
CA LEU A 173 5.28 -18.41 7.76
C LEU A 173 4.77 -19.49 8.70
N ARG A 174 4.39 -19.07 9.91
CA ARG A 174 3.74 -19.90 10.92
C ARG A 174 2.41 -19.28 11.30
N GLU A 175 1.38 -20.10 11.48
CA GLU A 175 0.10 -19.66 12.04
C GLU A 175 0.25 -19.54 13.57
N ASP A 176 -0.12 -18.39 14.12
CA ASP A 176 -0.10 -18.15 15.57
C ASP A 176 -1.36 -18.73 16.27
N GLU A 177 -1.41 -18.65 17.60
CA GLU A 177 -2.52 -19.15 18.42
C GLU A 177 -3.88 -18.50 18.07
N ASN A 178 -3.87 -17.33 17.45
CA ASN A 178 -5.06 -16.59 17.01
C ASN A 178 -5.43 -16.87 15.55
N GLY A 179 -4.78 -17.86 14.90
CA GLY A 179 -4.97 -18.18 13.49
C GLY A 179 -4.39 -17.15 12.52
N LYS A 180 -3.50 -16.27 13.00
CA LYS A 180 -2.84 -15.26 12.16
C LYS A 180 -1.54 -15.80 11.61
N TRP A 181 -1.37 -15.74 10.29
CA TRP A 181 -0.12 -16.11 9.62
C TRP A 181 0.95 -15.06 9.88
N LYS A 182 2.12 -15.47 10.40
CA LYS A 182 3.25 -14.61 10.77
C LYS A 182 4.52 -15.03 10.02
N ILE A 183 5.32 -14.07 9.58
CA ILE A 183 6.61 -14.32 8.93
C ILE A 183 7.61 -14.76 10.00
N LEU A 184 8.05 -16.02 9.92
CA LEU A 184 9.02 -16.61 10.84
C LEU A 184 10.45 -16.26 10.43
N PHE A 185 10.79 -16.43 9.14
CA PHE A 185 12.05 -15.99 8.53
C PHE A 185 11.94 -16.08 7.00
N TRP A 186 12.99 -15.66 6.32
CA TRP A 186 13.15 -15.84 4.87
C TRP A 186 14.61 -16.05 4.53
N GLU A 187 14.86 -16.65 3.38
CA GLU A 187 16.18 -16.89 2.83
C GLU A 187 16.22 -16.63 1.33
N VAL A 188 17.39 -16.26 0.82
CA VAL A 188 17.62 -16.20 -0.62
C VAL A 188 17.69 -17.62 -1.18
N THR A 189 17.03 -17.87 -2.31
CA THR A 189 16.97 -19.19 -2.94
C THR A 189 17.18 -19.10 -4.44
N THR A 190 17.62 -20.21 -5.04
CA THR A 190 17.65 -20.39 -6.50
C THR A 190 16.35 -20.96 -7.05
N LYS A 191 15.43 -21.43 -6.19
CA LYS A 191 14.12 -21.93 -6.59
C LYS A 191 13.31 -20.82 -7.25
N THR A 192 12.50 -21.20 -8.23
CA THR A 192 11.53 -20.33 -8.94
C THR A 192 10.17 -21.01 -8.97
N PHE A 193 9.12 -20.25 -9.24
CA PHE A 193 7.74 -20.71 -9.46
C PHE A 193 7.24 -20.17 -10.79
#